data_0e4da2f279ca4c2af364cbc9b1390b4c
#
_entry.id   0e4da2f279ca4c2af364cbc9b1390b4c
#
_cell.length_a   1.000
_cell.length_b   1.000
_cell.length_c   1.000
_cell.angle_alpha   90.00
_cell.angle_beta   90.00
_cell.angle_gamma   90.00
#
_symmetry.space_group_name_H-M   'P 1'
#
loop_
_entity.id
_entity.type
_entity.pdbx_description
1 polymer ?
#
loop_
_entity_poly.entity_id
_entity_poly.type
_entity_poly.pdbx_seq_one_letter_code
_entity_poly.pdbx_strand_id
1 'polypeptide(L)'
;MKFYPNKKACALLVTGALTTGAAVPALAAETKTAAPTTAEESKTKAMTLKEIQELVVKNNRLKTTLTLNQEKVIAGLSAIDDGLKDLKDSQDKAAHARRDAGTSASQGKDLLGGLIAADPTNQSNQILAGISSALLSGAVKTARGMETLVDNVADRQRDTLEDQQTELKNTKMDLNKTKEDWENESLAVTQLLVTKTVQVEKGVSLLTQKQSLLERVCRIEEKKQELGFSTGTDLSEKKLAVSEGAKELQSAKDGLTLLKRQLNDLMGREIDEELIITPPELTRTI
;
A
#
# COMPACT_ATOMS: atom_id res chain seq x y z
N MET A 1 -30.39 -0.67 -8.54
CA MET A 1 -29.17 -1.48 -8.52
C MET A 1 -28.56 -1.42 -7.14
N LYS A 2 -28.57 -2.51 -6.38
CA LYS A 2 -28.00 -2.58 -5.03
C LYS A 2 -26.51 -2.92 -5.18
N PHE A 3 -25.63 -1.98 -4.86
CA PHE A 3 -24.20 -2.22 -4.75
C PHE A 3 -23.92 -3.04 -3.49
N TYR A 4 -23.50 -4.29 -3.67
CA TYR A 4 -22.92 -5.09 -2.59
C TYR A 4 -21.40 -4.83 -2.59
N PRO A 5 -20.82 -4.30 -1.52
CA PRO A 5 -19.36 -4.23 -1.39
C PRO A 5 -18.81 -5.65 -1.24
N ASN A 6 -17.82 -5.96 -2.04
CA ASN A 6 -17.17 -7.26 -2.11
C ASN A 6 -16.47 -7.56 -0.77
N LYS A 7 -17.07 -8.41 0.06
CA LYS A 7 -16.61 -8.76 1.43
C LYS A 7 -15.21 -9.42 1.47
N LYS A 8 -14.62 -9.74 0.33
CA LYS A 8 -13.29 -10.35 0.24
C LYS A 8 -12.13 -9.35 0.36
N ALA A 9 -12.35 -8.07 0.09
CA ALA A 9 -11.28 -7.06 0.19
C ALA A 9 -10.93 -6.65 1.64
N CYS A 10 -11.85 -6.84 2.60
CA CYS A 10 -11.60 -6.51 4.01
C CYS A 10 -10.93 -7.63 4.82
N ALA A 11 -10.90 -8.87 4.32
CA ALA A 11 -10.34 -10.01 5.07
C ALA A 11 -8.81 -10.13 4.96
N LEU A 12 -8.18 -9.48 3.98
CA LEU A 12 -6.72 -9.55 3.76
C LEU A 12 -5.89 -8.63 4.66
N LEU A 13 -6.53 -7.75 5.41
CA LEU A 13 -5.84 -6.82 6.34
C LEU A 13 -5.61 -7.36 7.75
N VAL A 14 -6.14 -8.54 8.10
CA VAL A 14 -6.11 -9.05 9.49
C VAL A 14 -5.22 -10.28 9.68
N THR A 15 -4.80 -10.98 8.64
CA THR A 15 -4.03 -12.24 8.77
C THR A 15 -2.52 -12.13 8.61
N GLY A 16 -1.96 -10.93 8.44
CA GLY A 16 -0.51 -10.71 8.30
C GLY A 16 0.27 -10.41 9.59
N ALA A 17 -0.34 -10.51 10.78
CA ALA A 17 0.27 -10.02 12.03
C ALA A 17 0.47 -11.11 13.09
N LEU A 18 0.76 -12.34 12.71
CA LEU A 18 1.13 -13.37 13.70
C LEU A 18 2.14 -14.34 13.08
N THR A 19 3.40 -14.05 13.24
CA THR A 19 4.54 -14.94 13.57
C THR A 19 5.84 -14.29 13.14
N THR A 20 6.45 -13.52 14.01
CA THR A 20 7.90 -13.63 14.35
C THR A 20 8.15 -12.65 15.48
N GLY A 21 8.38 -13.19 16.66
CA GLY A 21 8.93 -12.44 17.79
C GLY A 21 10.38 -12.07 17.49
N ALA A 22 10.59 -10.81 17.10
CA ALA A 22 11.88 -10.16 17.15
C ALA A 22 11.66 -8.81 17.81
N ALA A 23 12.31 -8.63 18.95
CA ALA A 23 12.28 -7.43 19.77
C ALA A 23 12.67 -6.20 18.93
N VAL A 24 11.75 -5.25 18.81
CA VAL A 24 12.03 -3.93 18.25
C VAL A 24 12.52 -3.05 19.38
N PRO A 25 13.73 -2.47 19.34
CA PRO A 25 14.13 -1.46 20.32
C PRO A 25 13.28 -0.20 20.12
N ALA A 26 12.71 0.29 21.22
CA ALA A 26 11.98 1.54 21.28
C ALA A 26 12.90 2.69 20.85
N LEU A 27 12.65 3.28 19.70
CA LEU A 27 13.26 4.53 19.28
C LEU A 27 12.45 5.66 19.91
N ALA A 28 13.03 6.34 20.88
CA ALA A 28 12.48 7.56 21.47
C ALA A 28 12.32 8.62 20.36
N ALA A 29 11.08 9.04 20.11
CA ALA A 29 10.79 10.16 19.24
C ALA A 29 11.17 11.46 19.99
N GLU A 30 12.26 12.09 19.58
CA GLU A 30 12.55 13.48 19.93
C GLU A 30 11.51 14.39 19.25
N THR A 31 10.65 14.98 20.07
CA THR A 31 9.77 16.08 19.67
C THR A 31 10.63 17.33 19.39
N LYS A 32 10.96 17.54 18.12
CA LYS A 32 11.47 18.83 17.68
C LYS A 32 10.33 19.84 17.66
N THR A 33 10.34 20.73 18.63
CA THR A 33 9.53 21.95 18.68
C THR A 33 9.89 22.80 17.46
N ALA A 34 9.01 22.85 16.47
CA ALA A 34 9.15 23.76 15.34
C ALA A 34 8.81 25.18 15.78
N ALA A 35 9.74 26.11 15.56
CA ALA A 35 9.55 27.54 15.73
C ALA A 35 8.42 28.07 14.83
N PRO A 36 7.71 29.16 15.20
CA PRO A 36 6.63 29.71 14.40
C PRO A 36 7.21 30.31 13.13
N THR A 37 6.94 29.65 12.00
CA THR A 37 7.21 30.19 10.68
C THR A 37 6.21 31.29 10.40
N THR A 38 6.71 32.46 10.10
CA THR A 38 6.05 33.68 9.62
C THR A 38 4.92 33.33 8.65
N ALA A 39 3.70 33.80 8.94
CA ALA A 39 2.55 33.72 8.04
C ALA A 39 2.88 34.53 6.78
N GLU A 40 3.37 33.91 5.74
CA GLU A 40 3.23 34.39 4.36
C GLU A 40 1.74 34.28 4.02
N GLU A 41 1.14 35.41 3.66
CA GLU A 41 -0.19 35.50 3.04
C GLU A 41 -0.18 34.60 1.79
N SER A 42 -0.52 33.33 1.95
CA SER A 42 -0.79 32.40 0.87
C SER A 42 -2.03 32.90 0.16
N LYS A 43 -1.87 33.65 -0.93
CA LYS A 43 -2.93 33.93 -1.90
C LYS A 43 -3.46 32.58 -2.34
N THR A 44 -4.64 32.22 -1.82
CA THR A 44 -5.31 30.94 -2.10
C THR A 44 -5.58 30.88 -3.59
N LYS A 45 -4.77 30.14 -4.32
CA LYS A 45 -4.90 29.96 -5.76
C LYS A 45 -6.11 29.08 -6.04
N ALA A 46 -7.00 29.53 -6.94
CA ALA A 46 -8.09 28.69 -7.41
C ALA A 46 -7.54 27.44 -8.12
N MET A 47 -8.04 26.28 -7.72
CA MET A 47 -7.59 24.96 -8.22
C MET A 47 -8.54 24.44 -9.28
N THR A 48 -7.98 23.87 -10.33
CA THR A 48 -8.70 23.15 -11.37
C THR A 48 -9.01 21.72 -10.95
N LEU A 49 -10.00 21.08 -11.58
CA LEU A 49 -10.29 19.64 -11.35
C LEU A 49 -9.04 18.78 -11.52
N LYS A 50 -8.21 19.07 -12.54
CA LYS A 50 -6.99 18.31 -12.82
C LYS A 50 -5.96 18.44 -11.70
N GLU A 51 -5.71 19.65 -11.20
CA GLU A 51 -4.80 19.89 -10.07
C GLU A 51 -5.27 19.16 -8.80
N ILE A 52 -6.59 19.16 -8.52
CA ILE A 52 -7.18 18.43 -7.40
C ILE A 52 -6.98 16.92 -7.56
N GLN A 53 -7.24 16.37 -8.74
CA GLN A 53 -7.04 14.95 -9.04
C GLN A 53 -5.57 14.52 -8.90
N GLU A 54 -4.63 15.32 -9.37
CA GLU A 54 -3.20 15.07 -9.23
C GLU A 54 -2.77 15.03 -7.75
N LEU A 55 -3.28 15.94 -6.92
CA LEU A 55 -3.02 15.94 -5.48
C LEU A 55 -3.63 14.72 -4.78
N VAL A 56 -4.86 14.35 -5.12
CA VAL A 56 -5.51 13.16 -4.56
C VAL A 56 -4.70 11.91 -4.86
N VAL A 57 -4.26 11.73 -6.10
CA VAL A 57 -3.43 10.57 -6.48
C VAL A 57 -2.06 10.61 -5.79
N LYS A 58 -1.47 11.79 -5.60
CA LYS A 58 -0.13 11.95 -5.01
C LYS A 58 -0.12 11.75 -3.50
N ASN A 59 -1.07 12.33 -2.77
CA ASN A 59 -1.00 12.51 -1.33
C ASN A 59 -1.89 11.55 -0.54
N ASN A 60 -2.66 10.67 -1.19
CA ASN A 60 -3.59 9.80 -0.50
C ASN A 60 -2.86 8.74 0.35
N ARG A 61 -3.27 8.61 1.61
CA ARG A 61 -2.71 7.68 2.59
C ARG A 61 -2.82 6.22 2.16
N LEU A 62 -3.89 5.84 1.45
CA LEU A 62 -4.07 4.48 0.93
C LEU A 62 -3.02 4.13 -0.12
N LYS A 63 -2.66 5.07 -1.01
CA LYS A 63 -1.57 4.86 -1.97
C LYS A 63 -0.24 4.58 -1.27
N THR A 64 0.08 5.32 -0.23
CA THR A 64 1.30 5.11 0.56
C THR A 64 1.31 3.71 1.18
N THR A 65 0.17 3.27 1.75
CA THR A 65 0.04 1.93 2.33
C THR A 65 0.17 0.83 1.27
N LEU A 66 -0.47 0.99 0.11
CA LEU A 66 -0.36 0.03 -1.00
C LEU A 66 1.07 -0.04 -1.53
N THR A 67 1.74 1.10 -1.69
CA THR A 67 3.15 1.15 -2.13
C THR A 67 4.07 0.45 -1.12
N LEU A 68 3.90 0.70 0.18
CA LEU A 68 4.67 0.03 1.22
C LEU A 68 4.45 -1.49 1.22
N ASN A 69 3.22 -1.95 1.00
CA ASN A 69 2.93 -3.37 0.88
C ASN A 69 3.56 -3.99 -0.37
N GLN A 70 3.59 -3.27 -1.51
CA GLN A 70 4.30 -3.70 -2.70
C GLN A 70 5.80 -3.84 -2.45
N GLU A 71 6.43 -2.89 -1.77
CA GLU A 71 7.85 -2.94 -1.40
C GLU A 71 8.15 -4.16 -0.52
N LYS A 72 7.30 -4.46 0.46
CA LYS A 72 7.43 -5.67 1.30
C LYS A 72 7.35 -6.96 0.49
N VAL A 73 6.42 -7.04 -0.46
CA VAL A 73 6.29 -8.21 -1.35
C VAL A 73 7.52 -8.35 -2.26
N ILE A 74 8.06 -7.25 -2.79
CA ILE A 74 9.28 -7.25 -3.60
C ILE A 74 10.48 -7.71 -2.77
N ALA A 75 10.63 -7.22 -1.54
CA ALA A 75 11.68 -7.64 -0.63
C ALA A 75 11.56 -9.14 -0.28
N GLY A 76 10.34 -9.64 -0.07
CA GLY A 76 10.08 -11.06 0.15
C GLY A 76 10.48 -11.93 -1.05
N LEU A 77 10.15 -11.50 -2.26
CA LEU A 77 10.57 -12.18 -3.49
C LEU A 77 12.10 -12.23 -3.62
N SER A 78 12.81 -11.14 -3.35
CA SER A 78 14.27 -11.10 -3.36
C SER A 78 14.88 -12.06 -2.34
N ALA A 79 14.33 -12.12 -1.13
CA ALA A 79 14.81 -13.05 -0.09
C ALA A 79 14.61 -14.53 -0.48
N ILE A 80 13.53 -14.85 -1.19
CA ILE A 80 13.29 -16.19 -1.72
C ILE A 80 14.30 -16.53 -2.82
N ASP A 81 14.55 -15.59 -3.74
CA ASP A 81 15.53 -15.80 -4.82
C ASP A 81 16.94 -16.04 -4.24
N ASP A 82 17.33 -15.29 -3.20
CA ASP A 82 18.59 -15.50 -2.48
C ASP A 82 18.62 -16.87 -1.78
N GLY A 83 17.52 -17.28 -1.13
CA GLY A 83 17.38 -18.58 -0.50
C GLY A 83 17.49 -19.75 -1.50
N LEU A 84 16.88 -19.64 -2.66
CA LEU A 84 17.00 -20.63 -3.73
C LEU A 84 18.44 -20.76 -4.25
N LYS A 85 19.14 -19.63 -4.36
CA LYS A 85 20.55 -19.61 -4.75
C LYS A 85 21.44 -20.30 -3.69
N ASP A 86 21.22 -19.99 -2.40
CA ASP A 86 21.96 -20.59 -1.30
C ASP A 86 21.77 -22.12 -1.22
N LEU A 87 20.56 -22.62 -1.50
CA LEU A 87 20.26 -24.02 -1.59
C LEU A 87 21.07 -24.69 -2.72
N LYS A 88 21.07 -24.07 -3.90
CA LYS A 88 21.87 -24.56 -5.04
C LYS A 88 23.35 -24.58 -4.72
N ASP A 89 23.89 -23.52 -4.14
CA ASP A 89 25.29 -23.45 -3.73
C ASP A 89 25.64 -24.55 -2.71
N SER A 90 24.71 -24.90 -1.82
CA SER A 90 24.89 -25.99 -0.84
C SER A 90 24.89 -27.35 -1.50
N GLN A 91 24.03 -27.61 -2.48
CA GLN A 91 24.03 -28.83 -3.27
C GLN A 91 25.34 -28.98 -4.07
N ASP A 92 25.77 -27.89 -4.73
CA ASP A 92 27.04 -27.90 -5.49
C ASP A 92 28.23 -28.18 -4.60
N LYS A 93 28.31 -27.62 -3.39
CA LYS A 93 29.36 -27.92 -2.39
C LYS A 93 29.35 -29.37 -1.95
N ALA A 94 28.16 -29.95 -1.70
CA ALA A 94 28.03 -31.36 -1.34
C ALA A 94 28.50 -32.29 -2.48
N ALA A 95 28.14 -31.97 -3.73
CA ALA A 95 28.57 -32.69 -4.91
C ALA A 95 30.10 -32.60 -5.13
N HIS A 96 30.71 -31.42 -4.88
CA HIS A 96 32.15 -31.24 -4.91
C HIS A 96 32.86 -32.09 -3.84
N ALA A 97 32.38 -32.03 -2.59
CA ALA A 97 32.96 -32.82 -1.49
C ALA A 97 32.93 -34.35 -1.79
N ARG A 98 31.83 -34.81 -2.43
CA ARG A 98 31.76 -36.20 -2.88
C ARG A 98 32.81 -36.54 -3.94
N ARG A 99 33.00 -35.67 -4.95
CA ARG A 99 33.99 -35.85 -6.01
C ARG A 99 35.40 -35.91 -5.43
N ASP A 100 35.72 -34.98 -4.53
CA ASP A 100 37.02 -34.89 -3.87
C ASP A 100 37.30 -36.14 -3.02
N ALA A 101 36.30 -36.60 -2.26
CA ALA A 101 36.41 -37.87 -1.52
C ALA A 101 36.65 -39.07 -2.46
N GLY A 102 35.94 -39.10 -3.61
CA GLY A 102 36.14 -40.12 -4.63
C GLY A 102 37.56 -40.12 -5.24
N THR A 103 38.05 -38.95 -5.59
CA THR A 103 39.39 -38.76 -6.15
C THR A 103 40.48 -39.15 -5.15
N SER A 104 40.38 -38.69 -3.90
CA SER A 104 41.30 -39.02 -2.82
C SER A 104 41.28 -40.51 -2.52
N ALA A 105 40.11 -41.17 -2.54
CA ALA A 105 40.01 -42.61 -2.36
C ALA A 105 40.66 -43.41 -3.51
N SER A 106 40.51 -42.94 -4.76
CA SER A 106 41.17 -43.57 -5.92
C SER A 106 42.70 -43.49 -5.82
N GLN A 107 43.21 -42.27 -5.57
CA GLN A 107 44.66 -42.05 -5.40
C GLN A 107 45.22 -42.86 -4.24
N GLY A 108 44.48 -42.93 -3.11
CA GLY A 108 44.90 -43.78 -1.98
C GLY A 108 44.92 -45.23 -2.33
N LYS A 109 43.98 -45.75 -3.11
CA LYS A 109 44.01 -47.17 -3.58
C LYS A 109 45.13 -47.44 -4.55
N ASP A 110 45.44 -46.50 -5.42
CA ASP A 110 46.53 -46.63 -6.39
C ASP A 110 47.93 -46.71 -5.66
N LEU A 111 48.13 -45.87 -4.64
CA LEU A 111 49.31 -45.89 -3.78
C LEU A 111 49.42 -47.21 -3.01
N LEU A 112 48.35 -47.74 -2.46
CA LEU A 112 48.30 -49.02 -1.76
C LEU A 112 48.53 -50.15 -2.70
N GLY A 113 48.00 -50.10 -3.92
CA GLY A 113 48.29 -51.07 -4.98
C GLY A 113 49.78 -51.11 -5.34
N GLY A 114 50.39 -49.90 -5.43
CA GLY A 114 51.85 -49.80 -5.65
C GLY A 114 52.70 -50.42 -4.52
N LEU A 115 52.31 -50.23 -3.26
CA LEU A 115 52.98 -50.84 -2.10
C LEU A 115 52.90 -52.40 -2.10
N ILE A 116 51.76 -52.95 -2.44
CA ILE A 116 51.58 -54.42 -2.56
C ILE A 116 52.40 -54.97 -3.73
N ALA A 117 52.41 -54.23 -4.87
CA ALA A 117 53.17 -54.66 -6.06
C ALA A 117 54.67 -54.62 -5.82
N ALA A 118 55.19 -53.72 -4.98
CA ALA A 118 56.63 -53.65 -4.64
C ALA A 118 57.11 -54.79 -3.75
N ASP A 119 56.27 -55.28 -2.83
CA ASP A 119 56.54 -56.44 -2.00
C ASP A 119 55.26 -57.25 -1.73
N PRO A 120 54.91 -58.16 -2.65
CA PRO A 120 53.66 -58.91 -2.56
C PRO A 120 53.68 -60.00 -1.45
N THR A 121 54.83 -60.31 -0.88
CA THR A 121 54.92 -61.28 0.19
C THR A 121 54.85 -60.71 1.59
N ASN A 122 54.89 -59.39 1.71
CA ASN A 122 54.80 -58.66 2.99
C ASN A 122 53.38 -58.66 3.53
N GLN A 123 53.09 -59.49 4.48
CA GLN A 123 51.77 -59.65 5.11
C GLN A 123 51.33 -58.38 5.79
N SER A 124 52.22 -57.55 6.35
CA SER A 124 51.92 -56.29 6.96
C SER A 124 51.40 -55.28 5.93
N ASN A 125 51.96 -55.21 4.72
CA ASN A 125 51.52 -54.38 3.63
C ASN A 125 50.11 -54.76 3.14
N GLN A 126 49.83 -56.06 3.07
CA GLN A 126 48.49 -56.56 2.68
C GLN A 126 47.44 -56.22 3.72
N ILE A 127 47.73 -56.34 5.01
CA ILE A 127 46.80 -55.97 6.10
C ILE A 127 46.53 -54.41 6.09
N LEU A 128 47.61 -53.64 5.99
CA LEU A 128 47.52 -52.16 5.95
C LEU A 128 46.69 -51.70 4.74
N ALA A 129 46.93 -52.29 3.58
CA ALA A 129 46.19 -51.99 2.37
C ALA A 129 44.70 -52.38 2.51
N GLY A 130 44.38 -53.49 3.14
CA GLY A 130 43.03 -53.93 3.41
C GLY A 130 42.25 -52.90 4.32
N ILE A 131 42.86 -52.53 5.45
CA ILE A 131 42.29 -51.57 6.38
C ILE A 131 42.13 -50.21 5.72
N SER A 132 43.16 -49.72 5.05
CA SER A 132 43.13 -48.42 4.40
C SER A 132 42.13 -48.39 3.25
N SER A 133 42.00 -49.43 2.45
CA SER A 133 40.96 -49.52 1.41
C SER A 133 39.53 -49.53 1.98
N ALA A 134 39.33 -50.20 3.12
CA ALA A 134 38.07 -50.23 3.81
C ALA A 134 37.68 -48.79 4.34
N LEU A 135 38.64 -48.07 4.95
CA LEU A 135 38.50 -46.71 5.42
C LEU A 135 38.20 -45.74 4.27
N LEU A 136 38.94 -45.80 3.16
CA LEU A 136 38.69 -44.95 1.98
C LEU A 136 37.32 -45.25 1.36
N SER A 137 36.92 -46.50 1.30
CA SER A 137 35.60 -46.88 0.79
C SER A 137 34.47 -46.40 1.74
N GLY A 138 34.72 -46.43 3.06
CA GLY A 138 33.82 -45.86 4.06
C GLY A 138 33.66 -44.35 3.90
N ALA A 139 34.75 -43.60 3.70
CA ALA A 139 34.71 -42.16 3.47
C ALA A 139 33.88 -41.79 2.25
N VAL A 140 34.03 -42.50 1.13
CA VAL A 140 33.22 -42.28 -0.09
C VAL A 140 31.74 -42.58 0.15
N LYS A 141 31.41 -43.66 0.89
CA LYS A 141 30.02 -43.98 1.24
C LYS A 141 29.41 -42.91 2.12
N THR A 142 30.17 -42.39 3.10
CA THR A 142 29.72 -41.31 3.97
C THR A 142 29.48 -40.02 3.18
N ALA A 143 30.41 -39.66 2.27
CA ALA A 143 30.26 -38.47 1.42
C ALA A 143 29.02 -38.58 0.50
N ARG A 144 28.75 -39.77 -0.06
CA ARG A 144 27.50 -40.02 -0.81
C ARG A 144 26.24 -39.88 0.05
N GLY A 145 26.29 -40.45 1.26
CA GLY A 145 25.15 -40.32 2.18
C GLY A 145 24.86 -38.88 2.54
N MET A 146 25.90 -38.07 2.77
CA MET A 146 25.74 -36.62 3.03
C MET A 146 25.18 -35.87 1.82
N GLU A 147 25.68 -36.12 0.62
CA GLU A 147 25.12 -35.52 -0.61
C GLU A 147 23.64 -35.85 -0.75
N THR A 148 23.26 -37.13 -0.62
CA THR A 148 21.83 -37.53 -0.71
C THR A 148 20.97 -36.85 0.35
N LEU A 149 21.47 -36.65 1.57
CA LEU A 149 20.75 -35.94 2.63
C LEU A 149 20.61 -34.46 2.29
N VAL A 150 21.67 -33.81 1.80
CA VAL A 150 21.63 -32.41 1.38
C VAL A 150 20.64 -32.23 0.23
N ASP A 151 20.68 -33.10 -0.78
CA ASP A 151 19.75 -33.03 -1.92
C ASP A 151 18.30 -33.19 -1.47
N ASN A 152 17.98 -34.18 -0.64
CA ASN A 152 16.62 -34.42 -0.15
C ASN A 152 16.09 -33.23 0.70
N VAL A 153 16.95 -32.60 1.49
CA VAL A 153 16.57 -31.41 2.28
C VAL A 153 16.40 -30.19 1.36
N ALA A 154 17.34 -29.99 0.44
CA ALA A 154 17.32 -28.88 -0.51
C ALA A 154 16.08 -28.95 -1.43
N ASP A 155 15.73 -30.13 -1.94
CA ASP A 155 14.57 -30.31 -2.80
C ASP A 155 13.26 -29.94 -2.07
N ARG A 156 13.11 -30.44 -0.83
CA ARG A 156 11.91 -30.06 -0.01
C ARG A 156 11.84 -28.58 0.30
N GLN A 157 12.97 -27.94 0.58
CA GLN A 157 13.04 -26.53 0.84
C GLN A 157 12.79 -25.72 -0.45
N ARG A 158 13.29 -26.20 -1.59
CA ARG A 158 13.04 -25.59 -2.89
C ARG A 158 11.56 -25.57 -3.22
N ASP A 159 10.87 -26.72 -3.13
CA ASP A 159 9.43 -26.81 -3.37
C ASP A 159 8.66 -25.78 -2.52
N THR A 160 9.01 -25.70 -1.22
CA THR A 160 8.38 -24.73 -0.30
C THR A 160 8.64 -23.27 -0.72
N LEU A 161 9.88 -22.95 -1.12
CA LEU A 161 10.24 -21.59 -1.54
C LEU A 161 9.62 -21.23 -2.90
N GLU A 162 9.50 -22.16 -3.83
CA GLU A 162 8.83 -21.97 -5.12
C GLU A 162 7.33 -21.74 -4.94
N ASP A 163 6.68 -22.46 -4.03
CA ASP A 163 5.28 -22.24 -3.67
C ASP A 163 5.09 -20.84 -3.07
N GLN A 164 5.94 -20.44 -2.12
CA GLN A 164 5.92 -19.09 -1.53
C GLN A 164 6.20 -18.01 -2.57
N GLN A 165 7.13 -18.24 -3.51
CA GLN A 165 7.42 -17.32 -4.60
C GLN A 165 6.18 -17.11 -5.49
N THR A 166 5.46 -18.19 -5.78
CA THR A 166 4.26 -18.15 -6.59
C THR A 166 3.14 -17.36 -5.88
N GLU A 167 2.95 -17.60 -4.58
CA GLU A 167 1.97 -16.87 -3.76
C GLU A 167 2.30 -15.37 -3.69
N LEU A 168 3.58 -15.00 -3.48
CA LEU A 168 4.01 -13.61 -3.47
C LEU A 168 3.88 -12.94 -4.85
N LYS A 169 4.14 -13.65 -5.95
CA LYS A 169 3.89 -13.14 -7.31
C LYS A 169 2.40 -12.83 -7.53
N ASN A 170 1.51 -13.73 -7.11
CA ASN A 170 0.07 -13.52 -7.18
C ASN A 170 -0.36 -12.32 -6.33
N THR A 171 0.15 -12.24 -5.09
CA THR A 171 -0.10 -11.09 -4.20
C THR A 171 0.36 -9.77 -4.81
N LYS A 172 1.53 -9.74 -5.48
CA LYS A 172 2.02 -8.56 -6.21
C LYS A 172 1.08 -8.16 -7.34
N MET A 173 0.57 -9.12 -8.10
CA MET A 173 -0.40 -8.85 -9.18
C MET A 173 -1.70 -8.28 -8.62
N ASP A 174 -2.22 -8.85 -7.53
CA ASP A 174 -3.45 -8.38 -6.88
C ASP A 174 -3.27 -6.97 -6.28
N LEU A 175 -2.12 -6.68 -5.67
CA LEU A 175 -1.80 -5.34 -5.17
C LEU A 175 -1.69 -4.31 -6.31
N ASN A 176 -1.10 -4.68 -7.45
CA ASN A 176 -1.04 -3.79 -8.61
C ASN A 176 -2.44 -3.46 -9.13
N LYS A 177 -3.29 -4.48 -9.28
CA LYS A 177 -4.67 -4.31 -9.70
C LYS A 177 -5.46 -3.47 -8.70
N THR A 178 -5.33 -3.76 -7.41
CA THR A 178 -5.99 -2.99 -6.34
C THR A 178 -5.57 -1.52 -6.37
N LYS A 179 -4.30 -1.23 -6.66
CA LYS A 179 -3.80 0.14 -6.78
C LYS A 179 -4.42 0.86 -7.99
N GLU A 180 -4.49 0.19 -9.14
CA GLU A 180 -5.10 0.74 -10.35
C GLU A 180 -6.60 1.00 -10.16
N ASP A 181 -7.33 0.02 -9.62
CA ASP A 181 -8.76 0.13 -9.32
C ASP A 181 -9.02 1.30 -8.34
N TRP A 182 -8.19 1.41 -7.31
CA TRP A 182 -8.28 2.50 -6.35
C TRP A 182 -7.97 3.88 -6.99
N GLU A 183 -6.95 3.99 -7.85
CA GLU A 183 -6.65 5.26 -8.55
C GLU A 183 -7.85 5.69 -9.40
N ASN A 184 -8.45 4.78 -10.16
CA ASN A 184 -9.63 5.05 -10.98
C ASN A 184 -10.85 5.45 -10.14
N GLU A 185 -11.12 4.74 -9.04
CA GLU A 185 -12.21 5.06 -8.13
C GLU A 185 -12.02 6.42 -7.45
N SER A 186 -10.81 6.72 -6.99
CA SER A 186 -10.47 8.01 -6.37
C SER A 186 -10.65 9.17 -7.33
N LEU A 187 -10.28 9.01 -8.61
CA LEU A 187 -10.48 10.02 -9.64
C LEU A 187 -11.96 10.26 -9.90
N ALA A 188 -12.77 9.20 -9.98
CA ALA A 188 -14.22 9.30 -10.18
C ALA A 188 -14.91 9.97 -8.99
N VAL A 189 -14.57 9.60 -7.76
CA VAL A 189 -15.09 10.22 -6.53
C VAL A 189 -14.71 11.69 -6.46
N THR A 190 -13.46 12.03 -6.78
CA THR A 190 -12.98 13.42 -6.81
C THR A 190 -13.76 14.25 -7.81
N GLN A 191 -13.98 13.74 -9.02
CA GLN A 191 -14.77 14.42 -10.05
C GLN A 191 -16.22 14.68 -9.58
N LEU A 192 -16.83 13.68 -8.94
CA LEU A 192 -18.18 13.81 -8.39
C LEU A 192 -18.24 14.88 -7.30
N LEU A 193 -17.30 14.86 -6.36
CA LEU A 193 -17.24 15.81 -5.25
C LEU A 193 -16.99 17.24 -5.75
N VAL A 194 -16.05 17.44 -6.67
CA VAL A 194 -15.78 18.74 -7.29
C VAL A 194 -17.05 19.27 -7.99
N THR A 195 -17.71 18.43 -8.79
CA THR A 195 -18.94 18.80 -9.48
C THR A 195 -20.05 19.20 -8.50
N LYS A 196 -20.25 18.41 -7.43
CA LYS A 196 -21.20 18.73 -6.37
C LYS A 196 -20.84 20.01 -5.64
N THR A 197 -19.57 20.23 -5.32
CA THR A 197 -19.12 21.46 -4.63
C THR A 197 -19.43 22.68 -5.46
N VAL A 198 -19.12 22.67 -6.76
CA VAL A 198 -19.44 23.78 -7.69
C VAL A 198 -20.96 23.99 -7.81
N GLN A 199 -21.76 22.92 -7.84
CA GLN A 199 -23.23 23.04 -7.89
C GLN A 199 -23.79 23.66 -6.60
N VAL A 200 -23.32 23.20 -5.43
CA VAL A 200 -23.76 23.76 -4.14
C VAL A 200 -23.29 25.21 -3.98
N GLU A 201 -22.08 25.55 -4.43
CA GLU A 201 -21.59 26.94 -4.40
C GLU A 201 -22.46 27.88 -5.23
N LYS A 202 -22.91 27.46 -6.42
CA LYS A 202 -23.90 28.19 -7.22
C LYS A 202 -25.25 28.25 -6.51
N GLY A 203 -25.68 27.16 -5.86
CA GLY A 203 -26.89 27.09 -5.05
C GLY A 203 -26.86 28.11 -3.89
N VAL A 204 -25.74 28.17 -3.15
CA VAL A 204 -25.53 29.16 -2.07
C VAL A 204 -25.62 30.60 -2.60
N SER A 205 -25.06 30.88 -3.77
CA SER A 205 -25.16 32.19 -4.42
C SER A 205 -26.63 32.58 -4.72
N LEU A 206 -27.41 31.64 -5.29
CA LEU A 206 -28.83 31.84 -5.57
C LEU A 206 -29.66 32.03 -4.29
N LEU A 207 -29.42 31.24 -3.25
CA LEU A 207 -30.06 31.34 -1.95
C LEU A 207 -29.73 32.67 -1.27
N THR A 208 -28.51 33.19 -1.43
CA THR A 208 -28.12 34.51 -0.93
C THR A 208 -28.90 35.60 -1.62
N GLN A 209 -29.09 35.51 -2.93
CA GLN A 209 -29.93 36.47 -3.67
C GLN A 209 -31.42 36.38 -3.25
N LYS A 210 -31.96 35.16 -3.10
CA LYS A 210 -33.31 34.88 -2.60
C LYS A 210 -33.51 35.55 -1.22
N GLN A 211 -32.57 35.32 -0.30
CA GLN A 211 -32.61 35.88 1.05
C GLN A 211 -32.66 37.44 1.01
N SER A 212 -31.82 38.06 0.21
CA SER A 212 -31.80 39.51 0.01
C SER A 212 -33.13 40.04 -0.52
N LEU A 213 -33.79 39.30 -1.44
CA LEU A 213 -35.13 39.65 -1.93
C LEU A 213 -36.20 39.53 -0.84
N LEU A 214 -36.18 38.43 -0.07
CA LEU A 214 -37.14 38.26 1.05
C LEU A 214 -37.01 39.38 2.09
N GLU A 215 -35.78 39.76 2.43
CA GLU A 215 -35.53 40.87 3.35
C GLU A 215 -36.03 42.23 2.80
N ARG A 216 -35.89 42.46 1.48
CA ARG A 216 -36.44 43.65 0.84
C ARG A 216 -37.97 43.66 0.88
N VAL A 217 -38.62 42.53 0.57
CA VAL A 217 -40.08 42.39 0.62
C VAL A 217 -40.57 42.59 2.05
N CYS A 218 -39.90 42.02 3.05
CA CYS A 218 -40.26 42.23 4.45
C CYS A 218 -40.19 43.71 4.86
N ARG A 219 -39.13 44.43 4.47
CA ARG A 219 -39.01 45.88 4.72
C ARG A 219 -40.10 46.73 4.04
N ILE A 220 -40.51 46.33 2.85
CA ILE A 220 -41.62 46.98 2.16
C ILE A 220 -42.91 46.75 2.95
N GLU A 221 -43.16 45.55 3.44
CA GLU A 221 -44.35 45.20 4.21
C GLU A 221 -44.36 45.91 5.58
N GLU A 222 -43.22 46.08 6.24
CA GLU A 222 -43.09 46.89 7.45
C GLU A 222 -43.52 48.35 7.20
N LYS A 223 -43.05 48.97 6.11
CA LYS A 223 -43.46 50.32 5.74
C LYS A 223 -44.92 50.42 5.40
N LYS A 224 -45.53 49.47 4.72
CA LYS A 224 -46.97 49.44 4.44
C LYS A 224 -47.77 49.32 5.72
N GLN A 225 -47.34 48.55 6.69
CA GLN A 225 -47.97 48.42 7.99
C GLN A 225 -47.90 49.76 8.75
N GLU A 226 -46.74 50.43 8.77
CA GLU A 226 -46.59 51.78 9.37
C GLU A 226 -47.53 52.80 8.78
N LEU A 227 -47.82 52.66 7.49
CA LEU A 227 -48.73 53.54 6.76
C LEU A 227 -50.20 53.09 6.83
N GLY A 228 -50.51 51.99 7.52
CA GLY A 228 -51.86 51.46 7.67
C GLY A 228 -52.42 50.71 6.44
N PHE A 229 -51.53 50.31 5.50
CA PHE A 229 -51.88 49.59 4.25
C PHE A 229 -51.71 48.10 4.34
N SER A 230 -51.24 47.55 5.47
CA SER A 230 -51.01 46.12 5.65
C SER A 230 -51.41 45.68 7.05
N THR A 231 -51.74 44.40 7.19
CA THR A 231 -52.09 43.76 8.47
C THR A 231 -50.86 43.22 9.20
N GLY A 232 -50.98 43.05 10.54
CA GLY A 232 -49.93 42.42 11.33
C GLY A 232 -49.67 40.96 10.91
N THR A 233 -50.67 40.28 10.36
CA THR A 233 -50.58 38.92 9.84
C THR A 233 -49.69 38.86 8.61
N ASP A 234 -49.86 39.78 7.65
CA ASP A 234 -49.07 39.85 6.42
C ASP A 234 -47.59 40.08 6.72
N LEU A 235 -47.27 40.96 7.66
CA LEU A 235 -45.90 41.18 8.11
C LEU A 235 -45.31 39.94 8.80
N SER A 236 -46.10 39.27 9.64
CA SER A 236 -45.64 38.05 10.31
C SER A 236 -45.30 36.93 9.34
N GLU A 237 -46.09 36.75 8.27
CA GLU A 237 -45.79 35.81 7.18
C GLU A 237 -44.47 36.15 6.47
N LYS A 238 -44.20 37.42 6.19
CA LYS A 238 -42.95 37.83 5.53
C LYS A 238 -41.74 37.64 6.46
N LYS A 239 -41.87 37.90 7.76
CA LYS A 239 -40.82 37.62 8.75
C LYS A 239 -40.55 36.14 8.87
N LEU A 240 -41.58 35.28 8.83
CA LEU A 240 -41.42 33.84 8.81
C LEU A 240 -40.63 33.39 7.56
N ALA A 241 -41.02 33.88 6.37
CA ALA A 241 -40.33 33.55 5.12
C ALA A 241 -38.85 33.97 5.12
N VAL A 242 -38.50 35.12 5.71
CA VAL A 242 -37.11 35.56 5.90
C VAL A 242 -36.35 34.58 6.81
N SER A 243 -36.97 34.15 7.92
CA SER A 243 -36.35 33.20 8.85
C SER A 243 -36.13 31.83 8.23
N GLU A 244 -37.08 31.33 7.46
CA GLU A 244 -36.96 30.05 6.72
C GLU A 244 -35.90 30.15 5.64
N GLY A 245 -35.85 31.23 4.86
CA GLY A 245 -34.80 31.46 3.88
C GLY A 245 -33.40 31.52 4.49
N ALA A 246 -33.27 32.16 5.66
CA ALA A 246 -31.98 32.19 6.39
C ALA A 246 -31.53 30.79 6.85
N LYS A 247 -32.47 29.97 7.34
CA LYS A 247 -32.15 28.57 7.71
C LYS A 247 -31.72 27.73 6.49
N GLU A 248 -32.43 27.86 5.37
CA GLU A 248 -32.11 27.18 4.13
C GLU A 248 -30.71 27.59 3.62
N LEU A 249 -30.40 28.88 3.63
CA LEU A 249 -29.09 29.42 3.26
C LEU A 249 -27.98 28.89 4.18
N GLN A 250 -28.21 28.87 5.51
CA GLN A 250 -27.22 28.35 6.46
C GLN A 250 -26.94 26.86 6.23
N SER A 251 -27.98 26.04 6.06
CA SER A 251 -27.84 24.62 5.76
C SER A 251 -27.06 24.39 4.48
N ALA A 252 -27.28 25.18 3.44
CA ALA A 252 -26.51 25.05 2.19
C ALA A 252 -25.03 25.46 2.36
N LYS A 253 -24.74 26.50 3.17
CA LYS A 253 -23.36 26.89 3.51
C LYS A 253 -22.63 25.80 4.31
N ASP A 254 -23.32 25.20 5.28
CA ASP A 254 -22.76 24.10 6.07
C ASP A 254 -22.45 22.89 5.19
N GLY A 255 -23.36 22.55 4.26
CA GLY A 255 -23.15 21.52 3.26
C GLY A 255 -21.96 21.81 2.35
N LEU A 256 -21.78 23.05 1.91
CA LEU A 256 -20.62 23.47 1.11
C LEU A 256 -19.32 23.32 1.89
N THR A 257 -19.31 23.73 3.15
CA THR A 257 -18.14 23.59 4.03
C THR A 257 -17.76 22.12 4.20
N LEU A 258 -18.74 21.24 4.40
CA LEU A 258 -18.50 19.80 4.52
C LEU A 258 -17.88 19.21 3.23
N LEU A 259 -18.38 19.58 2.05
CA LEU A 259 -17.83 19.11 0.78
C LEU A 259 -16.38 19.60 0.56
N LYS A 260 -16.08 20.85 0.91
CA LYS A 260 -14.71 21.40 0.83
C LYS A 260 -13.76 20.69 1.80
N ARG A 261 -14.20 20.38 3.01
CA ARG A 261 -13.44 19.57 3.99
C ARG A 261 -13.16 18.16 3.48
N GLN A 262 -14.15 17.50 2.87
CA GLN A 262 -13.95 16.18 2.26
C GLN A 262 -12.93 16.20 1.12
N LEU A 263 -12.96 17.25 0.28
CA LEU A 263 -11.96 17.40 -0.79
C LEU A 263 -10.55 17.66 -0.22
N ASN A 264 -10.42 18.49 0.82
CA ASN A 264 -9.14 18.74 1.47
C ASN A 264 -8.56 17.46 2.09
N ASP A 265 -9.39 16.66 2.76
CA ASP A 265 -8.97 15.36 3.31
C ASP A 265 -8.50 14.40 2.23
N LEU A 266 -9.24 14.29 1.11
CA LEU A 266 -8.82 13.48 -0.04
C LEU A 266 -7.51 13.94 -0.66
N MET A 267 -7.26 15.24 -0.72
CA MET A 267 -6.00 15.83 -1.21
C MET A 267 -4.84 15.71 -0.21
N GLY A 268 -5.10 15.27 1.03
CA GLY A 268 -4.12 15.26 2.11
C GLY A 268 -3.72 16.64 2.60
N ARG A 269 -4.59 17.66 2.42
CA ARG A 269 -4.44 19.03 2.94
C ARG A 269 -5.05 19.14 4.34
N GLU A 270 -4.81 20.27 5.02
CA GLU A 270 -5.51 20.56 6.25
C GLU A 270 -7.03 20.70 6.00
N ILE A 271 -7.84 20.07 6.86
CA ILE A 271 -9.29 19.93 6.65
C ILE A 271 -9.99 21.27 6.47
N ASP A 272 -9.56 22.28 7.23
CA ASP A 272 -10.17 23.63 7.25
C ASP A 272 -9.43 24.63 6.33
N GLU A 273 -8.49 24.16 5.51
CA GLU A 273 -7.78 25.00 4.57
C GLU A 273 -8.77 25.56 3.52
N GLU A 274 -8.64 26.85 3.18
CA GLU A 274 -9.51 27.45 2.20
C GLU A 274 -9.33 26.81 0.83
N LEU A 275 -10.43 26.41 0.21
CA LEU A 275 -10.46 25.78 -1.11
C LEU A 275 -11.33 26.60 -2.06
N ILE A 276 -10.72 27.15 -3.11
CA ILE A 276 -11.38 27.82 -4.22
C ILE A 276 -11.26 26.89 -5.44
N ILE A 277 -12.40 26.54 -6.03
CA ILE A 277 -12.46 25.62 -7.17
C ILE A 277 -12.79 26.42 -8.44
N THR A 278 -11.97 26.27 -9.48
CA THR A 278 -12.32 26.78 -10.81
C THR A 278 -13.37 25.85 -11.42
N PRO A 279 -14.56 26.37 -11.81
CA PRO A 279 -15.57 25.54 -12.44
C PRO A 279 -15.01 24.82 -13.67
N PRO A 280 -15.24 23.51 -13.84
CA PRO A 280 -14.83 22.83 -15.05
C PRO A 280 -15.52 23.45 -16.25
N GLU A 281 -14.73 23.76 -17.29
CA GLU A 281 -15.30 24.19 -18.57
C GLU A 281 -16.14 23.05 -19.13
N LEU A 282 -17.45 23.26 -19.20
CA LEU A 282 -18.35 22.35 -19.89
C LEU A 282 -18.06 22.47 -21.40
N THR A 283 -17.13 21.67 -21.90
CA THR A 283 -17.00 21.46 -23.34
C THR A 283 -18.34 20.91 -23.83
N ARG A 284 -19.16 21.76 -24.40
CA ARG A 284 -20.31 21.35 -25.20
C ARG A 284 -19.74 20.58 -26.38
N THR A 285 -19.74 19.26 -26.29
CA THR A 285 -19.64 18.42 -27.48
C THR A 285 -20.96 18.64 -28.23
N ILE A 286 -20.90 19.43 -29.29
CA ILE A 286 -21.98 19.63 -30.27
C ILE A 286 -21.98 18.39 -31.16
#